data_48ec17581127e913410a0757c8e29f58
#
_entry.id   48ec17581127e913410a0757c8e29f58
#
_cell.length_a   1.000
_cell.length_b   1.000
_cell.length_c   1.000
_cell.angle_alpha   90.00
_cell.angle_beta   90.00
_cell.angle_gamma   90.00
#
_symmetry.space_group_name_H-M   'P 1'
#
loop_
_entity.id
_entity.type
_entity.pdbx_description
1 polymer ?
#
loop_
_entity_poly.entity_id
_entity_poly.type
_entity_poly.pdbx_seq_one_letter_code
_entity_poly.pdbx_strand_id
1 'polypeptide(L)'
;MVKFLLQRPIAVLMAFTACFIIGLVTYFSLPVSLLPDIAIPQITIQVSGENSSARELENTVVTPVRRQLLQVAGLREIKSETRDGAGVIRMEFEFGVNTDLAFIEVNEKIDAAMNSLPKEVARPKAIKASATDIPVFYLNMTLKNDRPYEGTNEQQFLDMCELAENVVKRRIEQLPEVAMADITGVPGKLLQI
;
A
#
# COMPACT_ATOMS: atom_id res chain seq x y z
N MET A 1 4.27 12.99 -58.74
CA MET A 1 3.58 12.28 -57.67
C MET A 1 2.07 12.48 -57.71
N VAL A 2 1.53 13.68 -57.83
CA VAL A 2 0.07 13.95 -57.85
C VAL A 2 -0.68 13.23 -58.99
N LYS A 3 -0.10 13.19 -60.22
CA LYS A 3 -0.70 12.44 -61.35
C LYS A 3 -0.85 10.93 -61.10
N PHE A 4 0.05 10.32 -60.36
CA PHE A 4 -0.01 8.90 -60.00
C PHE A 4 -1.15 8.58 -59.00
N LEU A 5 -1.37 9.50 -58.07
CA LEU A 5 -2.47 9.38 -57.11
C LEU A 5 -3.86 9.54 -57.78
N LEU A 6 -3.95 10.47 -58.77
CA LEU A 6 -5.21 10.68 -59.52
C LEU A 6 -5.55 9.52 -60.44
N GLN A 7 -4.58 8.75 -60.92
CA GLN A 7 -4.80 7.63 -61.82
C GLN A 7 -5.23 6.32 -61.09
N ARG A 8 -5.11 6.27 -59.75
CA ARG A 8 -5.47 5.08 -58.92
C ARG A 8 -6.28 5.46 -57.70
N PRO A 9 -7.52 5.93 -57.87
CA PRO A 9 -8.37 6.43 -56.77
C PRO A 9 -8.67 5.35 -55.75
N ILE A 10 -8.80 4.09 -56.16
CA ILE A 10 -9.08 2.96 -55.27
C ILE A 10 -7.90 2.68 -54.34
N ALA A 11 -6.68 2.72 -54.84
CA ALA A 11 -5.47 2.51 -54.02
C ALA A 11 -5.29 3.60 -52.96
N VAL A 12 -5.61 4.84 -53.32
CA VAL A 12 -5.56 5.99 -52.40
C VAL A 12 -6.60 5.82 -51.29
N LEU A 13 -7.83 5.46 -51.68
CA LEU A 13 -8.93 5.23 -50.69
C LEU A 13 -8.61 4.10 -49.74
N MET A 14 -8.05 2.99 -50.24
CA MET A 14 -7.60 1.89 -49.36
C MET A 14 -6.48 2.30 -48.42
N ALA A 15 -5.51 3.11 -48.87
CA ALA A 15 -4.43 3.60 -48.00
C ALA A 15 -4.97 4.51 -46.87
N PHE A 16 -5.87 5.43 -47.22
CA PHE A 16 -6.54 6.27 -46.22
C PHE A 16 -7.36 5.48 -45.23
N THR A 17 -8.12 4.49 -45.69
CA THR A 17 -8.91 3.61 -44.81
C THR A 17 -8.01 2.82 -43.88
N ALA A 18 -6.89 2.30 -44.38
CA ALA A 18 -5.92 1.58 -43.55
C ALA A 18 -5.30 2.50 -42.47
N CYS A 19 -4.89 3.71 -42.83
CA CYS A 19 -4.38 4.69 -41.89
C CYS A 19 -5.44 5.06 -40.83
N PHE A 20 -6.69 5.22 -41.23
CA PHE A 20 -7.79 5.54 -40.33
C PHE A 20 -8.04 4.41 -39.33
N ILE A 21 -8.05 3.17 -39.78
CA ILE A 21 -8.22 1.99 -38.91
C ILE A 21 -7.05 1.88 -37.92
N ILE A 22 -5.81 2.04 -38.39
CA ILE A 22 -4.63 2.02 -37.51
C ILE A 22 -4.71 3.13 -36.47
N GLY A 23 -5.08 4.35 -36.87
CA GLY A 23 -5.28 5.49 -35.97
C GLY A 23 -6.35 5.22 -34.92
N LEU A 24 -7.46 4.60 -35.31
CA LEU A 24 -8.55 4.24 -34.41
C LEU A 24 -8.13 3.18 -33.39
N VAL A 25 -7.44 2.13 -33.83
CA VAL A 25 -6.90 1.08 -32.95
C VAL A 25 -5.89 1.66 -31.97
N THR A 26 -4.98 2.51 -32.45
CA THR A 26 -3.99 3.16 -31.58
C THR A 26 -4.64 4.08 -30.56
N TYR A 27 -5.69 4.81 -30.94
CA TYR A 27 -6.44 5.68 -30.04
C TYR A 27 -7.04 4.93 -28.85
N PHE A 28 -7.64 3.78 -29.08
CA PHE A 28 -8.21 2.92 -28.00
C PHE A 28 -7.15 2.15 -27.22
N SER A 29 -5.95 2.00 -27.75
CA SER A 29 -4.84 1.29 -27.10
C SER A 29 -3.92 2.22 -26.31
N LEU A 30 -4.10 3.54 -26.39
CA LEU A 30 -3.29 4.46 -25.58
C LEU A 30 -3.70 4.34 -24.12
N PRO A 31 -2.78 3.93 -23.23
CA PRO A 31 -3.03 3.98 -21.80
C PRO A 31 -3.12 5.45 -21.37
N VAL A 32 -4.30 5.86 -20.92
CA VAL A 32 -4.49 7.20 -20.34
C VAL A 32 -4.14 7.09 -18.86
N SER A 33 -2.86 7.25 -18.53
CA SER A 33 -2.42 7.41 -17.15
C SER A 33 -2.14 8.89 -16.88
N LEU A 34 -2.81 9.47 -15.90
CA LEU A 34 -2.60 10.86 -15.46
C LEU A 34 -1.25 11.04 -14.75
N LEU A 35 -0.66 9.96 -14.25
CA LEU A 35 0.65 9.93 -13.62
C LEU A 35 1.44 8.79 -14.24
N PRO A 36 2.66 9.03 -14.72
CA PRO A 36 3.54 7.93 -15.07
C PRO A 36 3.74 7.08 -13.80
N ASP A 37 3.69 5.76 -13.92
CA ASP A 37 3.99 4.82 -12.84
C ASP A 37 5.48 4.91 -12.46
N ILE A 38 5.88 6.06 -11.93
CA ILE A 38 7.18 6.22 -11.28
C ILE A 38 6.98 5.68 -9.86
N ALA A 39 6.83 4.38 -9.77
CA ALA A 39 6.88 3.70 -8.49
C ALA A 39 8.32 3.82 -7.97
N ILE A 40 8.56 4.78 -7.09
CA ILE A 40 9.78 4.78 -6.28
C ILE A 40 9.65 3.53 -5.41
N PRO A 41 10.53 2.52 -5.58
CA PRO A 41 10.44 1.31 -4.79
C PRO A 41 10.65 1.68 -3.33
N GLN A 42 9.59 1.55 -2.53
CA GLN A 42 9.57 1.93 -1.13
C GLN A 42 9.03 0.77 -0.29
N ILE A 43 9.70 0.51 0.83
CA ILE A 43 9.25 -0.45 1.85
C ILE A 43 9.10 0.29 3.16
N THR A 44 7.95 0.13 3.80
CA THR A 44 7.65 0.71 5.11
C THR A 44 7.61 -0.39 6.15
N ILE A 45 8.35 -0.21 7.23
CA ILE A 45 8.38 -1.14 8.36
C ILE A 45 7.66 -0.48 9.54
N GLN A 46 6.65 -1.15 10.07
CA GLN A 46 5.92 -0.75 11.26
C GLN A 46 6.44 -1.49 12.47
N VAL A 47 6.70 -0.74 13.53
CA VAL A 47 7.16 -1.24 14.82
C VAL A 47 6.12 -0.86 15.86
N SER A 48 5.66 -1.83 16.67
CA SER A 48 4.75 -1.59 17.78
C SER A 48 5.48 -1.89 19.08
N GLY A 49 5.37 -0.97 20.04
CA GLY A 49 5.88 -1.13 21.39
C GLY A 49 4.83 -0.69 22.39
N GLU A 50 3.98 -1.62 22.85
CA GLU A 50 2.97 -1.32 23.84
C GLU A 50 3.60 -0.73 25.11
N ASN A 51 3.10 0.41 25.57
CA ASN A 51 3.53 1.12 26.78
C ASN A 51 4.99 1.66 26.77
N SER A 52 5.66 1.70 25.63
CA SER A 52 7.01 2.26 25.54
C SER A 52 6.95 3.73 25.14
N SER A 53 7.78 4.57 25.78
CA SER A 53 7.97 5.95 25.34
C SER A 53 8.69 5.97 23.98
N ALA A 54 8.48 7.04 23.19
CA ALA A 54 9.13 7.20 21.88
C ALA A 54 10.66 7.03 21.95
N ARG A 55 11.28 7.58 23.00
CA ARG A 55 12.74 7.49 23.20
C ARG A 55 13.22 6.08 23.52
N GLU A 56 12.46 5.35 24.30
CA GLU A 56 12.75 3.96 24.65
C GLU A 56 12.59 3.07 23.43
N LEU A 57 11.48 3.21 22.70
CA LEU A 57 11.21 2.47 21.48
C LEU A 57 12.28 2.72 20.41
N GLU A 58 12.72 3.97 20.24
CA GLU A 58 13.79 4.33 19.32
C GLU A 58 15.10 3.61 19.67
N ASN A 59 15.50 3.63 20.94
CA ASN A 59 16.78 3.05 21.36
C ASN A 59 16.77 1.52 21.39
N THR A 60 15.68 0.93 21.86
CA THR A 60 15.58 -0.52 22.10
C THR A 60 15.17 -1.32 20.88
N VAL A 61 14.40 -0.71 19.96
CA VAL A 61 13.82 -1.43 18.81
C VAL A 61 14.22 -0.80 17.48
N VAL A 62 13.89 0.47 17.28
CA VAL A 62 14.07 1.13 15.97
C VAL A 62 15.53 1.20 15.56
N THR A 63 16.41 1.58 16.47
CA THR A 63 17.85 1.70 16.19
C THR A 63 18.51 0.36 15.86
N PRO A 64 18.32 -0.75 16.61
CA PRO A 64 18.84 -2.06 16.24
C PRO A 64 18.30 -2.56 14.89
N VAL A 65 16.99 -2.44 14.65
CA VAL A 65 16.38 -2.83 13.38
C VAL A 65 16.97 -2.02 12.23
N ARG A 66 17.03 -0.69 12.35
CA ARG A 66 17.61 0.19 11.35
C ARG A 66 19.07 -0.17 11.00
N ARG A 67 19.88 -0.56 11.97
CA ARG A 67 21.27 -1.00 11.72
C ARG A 67 21.35 -2.23 10.82
N GLN A 68 20.44 -3.18 10.98
CA GLN A 68 20.38 -4.35 10.11
C GLN A 68 19.86 -3.98 8.71
N LEU A 69 18.85 -3.12 8.65
CA LEU A 69 18.25 -2.66 7.41
C LEU A 69 19.20 -1.83 6.52
N LEU A 70 20.18 -1.14 7.11
CA LEU A 70 21.21 -0.42 6.35
C LEU A 70 22.11 -1.34 5.50
N GLN A 71 22.07 -2.65 5.72
CA GLN A 71 22.85 -3.64 4.95
C GLN A 71 22.10 -4.14 3.71
N VAL A 72 20.84 -3.74 3.50
CA VAL A 72 20.03 -4.16 2.35
C VAL A 72 20.57 -3.53 1.07
N ALA A 73 20.69 -4.35 0.03
CA ALA A 73 21.24 -3.90 -1.25
C ALA A 73 20.30 -2.91 -1.97
N GLY A 74 20.88 -1.92 -2.63
CA GLY A 74 20.11 -0.93 -3.39
C GLY A 74 19.33 0.09 -2.55
N LEU A 75 19.59 0.15 -1.24
CA LEU A 75 19.01 1.16 -0.35
C LEU A 75 19.56 2.54 -0.70
N ARG A 76 18.70 3.48 -1.02
CA ARG A 76 19.01 4.88 -1.30
C ARG A 76 18.91 5.75 -0.05
N GLU A 77 17.80 5.65 0.65
CA GLU A 77 17.52 6.45 1.85
C GLU A 77 16.72 5.66 2.87
N ILE A 78 16.97 5.90 4.16
CA ILE A 78 16.20 5.35 5.26
C ILE A 78 15.81 6.47 6.22
N LYS A 79 14.51 6.58 6.50
CA LYS A 79 13.93 7.53 7.45
C LYS A 79 13.17 6.78 8.53
N SER A 80 13.30 7.19 9.78
CA SER A 80 12.51 6.64 10.88
C SER A 80 11.79 7.75 11.63
N GLU A 81 10.53 7.47 11.98
CA GLU A 81 9.70 8.32 12.84
C GLU A 81 9.23 7.44 14.00
N THR A 82 9.45 7.91 15.23
CA THR A 82 9.07 7.16 16.43
C THR A 82 8.16 8.03 17.29
N ARG A 83 7.06 7.44 17.74
CA ARG A 83 6.08 8.03 18.65
C ARG A 83 5.88 7.10 19.83
N ASP A 84 5.16 7.55 20.85
CA ASP A 84 4.82 6.70 21.99
C ASP A 84 4.01 5.49 21.50
N GLY A 85 4.51 4.31 21.77
CA GLY A 85 3.89 3.05 21.40
C GLY A 85 4.03 2.60 19.93
N ALA A 86 4.55 3.44 19.02
CA ALA A 86 4.66 3.08 17.61
C ALA A 86 5.88 3.71 16.92
N GLY A 87 6.50 2.97 16.00
CA GLY A 87 7.57 3.45 15.14
C GLY A 87 7.32 3.07 13.68
N VAL A 88 7.78 3.92 12.78
CA VAL A 88 7.71 3.68 11.34
C VAL A 88 9.10 3.91 10.74
N ILE A 89 9.60 2.94 9.99
CA ILE A 89 10.84 3.05 9.24
C ILE A 89 10.48 2.98 7.76
N ARG A 90 10.82 4.02 6.99
CA ARG A 90 10.64 4.08 5.53
C ARG A 90 11.98 3.89 4.85
N MET A 91 12.02 2.97 3.92
CA MET A 91 13.18 2.65 3.11
C MET A 91 12.87 2.99 1.65
N GLU A 92 13.67 3.84 1.05
CA GLU A 92 13.61 4.18 -0.38
C GLU A 92 14.77 3.49 -1.09
N PHE A 93 14.48 2.81 -2.20
CA PHE A 93 15.46 2.09 -2.98
C PHE A 93 15.80 2.83 -4.27
N GLU A 94 16.91 2.47 -4.90
CA GLU A 94 17.30 2.99 -6.20
C GLU A 94 16.32 2.54 -7.30
N PHE A 95 16.19 3.35 -8.35
CA PHE A 95 15.36 2.99 -9.50
C PHE A 95 15.88 1.71 -10.15
N GLY A 96 14.96 0.80 -10.48
CA GLY A 96 15.26 -0.48 -11.11
C GLY A 96 15.55 -1.62 -10.14
N VAL A 97 15.57 -1.37 -8.84
CA VAL A 97 15.64 -2.43 -7.83
C VAL A 97 14.35 -3.23 -7.85
N ASN A 98 14.47 -4.57 -7.88
CA ASN A 98 13.31 -5.45 -7.77
C ASN A 98 12.76 -5.39 -6.34
N THR A 99 11.60 -4.76 -6.20
CA THR A 99 10.95 -4.54 -4.89
C THR A 99 10.60 -5.85 -4.17
N ASP A 100 10.33 -6.92 -4.92
CA ASP A 100 10.01 -8.22 -4.32
C ASP A 100 11.23 -8.86 -3.67
N LEU A 101 12.37 -8.81 -4.35
CA LEU A 101 13.63 -9.29 -3.78
C LEU A 101 14.08 -8.44 -2.60
N ALA A 102 13.98 -7.11 -2.72
CA ALA A 102 14.28 -6.20 -1.62
C ALA A 102 13.37 -6.46 -0.40
N PHE A 103 12.09 -6.75 -0.63
CA PHE A 103 11.15 -7.08 0.45
C PHE A 103 11.51 -8.38 1.17
N ILE A 104 11.97 -9.40 0.45
CA ILE A 104 12.45 -10.65 1.06
C ILE A 104 13.69 -10.37 1.92
N GLU A 105 14.68 -9.64 1.36
CA GLU A 105 15.90 -9.28 2.09
C GLU A 105 15.61 -8.44 3.34
N VAL A 106 14.67 -7.47 3.24
CA VAL A 106 14.21 -6.69 4.40
C VAL A 106 13.63 -7.58 5.49
N ASN A 107 12.78 -8.57 5.14
CA ASN A 107 12.25 -9.50 6.13
C ASN A 107 13.31 -10.37 6.78
N GLU A 108 14.32 -10.84 6.03
CA GLU A 108 15.47 -11.58 6.57
C GLU A 108 16.28 -10.71 7.56
N LYS A 109 16.48 -9.42 7.24
CA LYS A 109 17.18 -8.50 8.15
C LYS A 109 16.35 -8.18 9.40
N ILE A 110 15.03 -8.09 9.27
CA ILE A 110 14.13 -7.97 10.44
C ILE A 110 14.25 -9.21 11.33
N ASP A 111 14.23 -10.40 10.76
CA ASP A 111 14.36 -11.64 11.52
C ASP A 111 15.72 -11.77 12.19
N ALA A 112 16.79 -11.33 11.55
CA ALA A 112 18.12 -11.23 12.15
C ALA A 112 18.14 -10.22 13.32
N ALA A 113 17.44 -9.08 13.18
CA ALA A 113 17.34 -8.07 14.24
C ALA A 113 16.58 -8.60 15.47
N MET A 114 15.58 -9.47 15.28
CA MET A 114 14.78 -10.04 16.38
C MET A 114 15.63 -10.73 17.45
N ASN A 115 16.79 -11.30 17.08
CA ASN A 115 17.70 -11.93 18.04
C ASN A 115 18.32 -10.93 19.03
N SER A 116 18.33 -9.65 18.71
CA SER A 116 18.88 -8.57 19.52
C SER A 116 17.81 -7.72 20.21
N LEU A 117 16.51 -7.98 19.94
CA LEU A 117 15.41 -7.24 20.51
C LEU A 117 14.89 -7.90 21.81
N PRO A 118 14.28 -7.13 22.73
CA PRO A 118 13.57 -7.68 23.87
C PRO A 118 12.45 -8.63 23.42
N LYS A 119 12.27 -9.73 24.16
CA LYS A 119 11.27 -10.78 23.82
C LYS A 119 9.83 -10.31 23.84
N GLU A 120 9.56 -9.19 24.49
CA GLU A 120 8.23 -8.58 24.66
C GLU A 120 7.82 -7.72 23.45
N VAL A 121 8.76 -7.44 22.55
CA VAL A 121 8.50 -6.61 21.36
C VAL A 121 7.91 -7.47 20.26
N ALA A 122 6.76 -7.03 19.73
CA ALA A 122 6.16 -7.66 18.56
C ALA A 122 7.10 -7.53 17.35
N ARG A 123 7.12 -8.58 16.51
CA ARG A 123 7.94 -8.59 15.28
C ARG A 123 7.58 -7.39 14.40
N PRO A 124 8.54 -6.56 13.98
CA PRO A 124 8.31 -5.48 13.03
C PRO A 124 7.69 -5.98 11.73
N LYS A 125 6.69 -5.29 11.23
CA LYS A 125 5.93 -5.69 10.05
C LYS A 125 6.35 -4.86 8.84
N ALA A 126 6.93 -5.51 7.85
CA ALA A 126 7.25 -4.88 6.57
C ALA A 126 6.02 -4.84 5.67
N ILE A 127 5.80 -3.70 5.01
CA ILE A 127 4.73 -3.46 4.06
C ILE A 127 5.36 -2.83 2.83
N LYS A 128 5.04 -3.34 1.65
CA LYS A 128 5.38 -2.67 0.40
C LYS A 128 4.45 -1.47 0.27
N ALA A 129 5.01 -0.27 0.26
CA ALA A 129 4.25 0.92 -0.09
C ALA A 129 4.46 1.19 -1.58
N SER A 130 3.39 1.24 -2.34
CA SER A 130 3.40 1.77 -3.69
C SER A 130 2.98 3.24 -3.65
N ALA A 131 3.56 4.07 -4.50
CA ALA A 131 3.09 5.45 -4.66
C ALA A 131 1.63 5.51 -5.14
N THR A 132 1.09 4.38 -5.58
CA THR A 132 -0.29 4.18 -6.00
C THR A 132 -1.22 3.70 -4.88
N ASP A 133 -0.74 3.51 -3.65
CA ASP A 133 -1.55 3.12 -2.48
C ASP A 133 -2.44 4.27 -1.97
N ILE A 134 -2.96 5.06 -2.91
CA ILE A 134 -4.04 5.99 -2.62
C ILE A 134 -5.31 5.15 -2.49
N PRO A 135 -6.05 5.26 -1.38
CA PRO A 135 -7.28 4.52 -1.23
C PRO A 135 -8.25 4.89 -2.37
N VAL A 136 -8.62 3.87 -3.16
CA VAL A 136 -9.47 4.03 -4.34
C VAL A 136 -10.89 4.41 -3.94
N PHE A 137 -11.36 3.93 -2.80
CA PHE A 137 -12.66 4.27 -2.24
C PHE A 137 -12.67 4.12 -0.72
N TYR A 138 -13.61 4.84 -0.11
CA TYR A 138 -13.91 4.74 1.31
C TYR A 138 -15.30 4.13 1.48
N LEU A 139 -15.41 3.08 2.28
CA LEU A 139 -16.68 2.47 2.65
C LEU A 139 -17.03 2.87 4.08
N ASN A 140 -18.07 3.67 4.25
CA ASN A 140 -18.55 4.03 5.58
C ASN A 140 -19.65 3.05 6.02
N MET A 141 -19.43 2.39 7.15
CA MET A 141 -20.44 1.56 7.79
C MET A 141 -21.08 2.32 8.94
N THR A 142 -22.40 2.38 8.95
CA THR A 142 -23.18 3.04 10.00
C THR A 142 -24.30 2.11 10.49
N LEU A 143 -24.61 2.19 11.76
CA LEU A 143 -25.79 1.53 12.30
C LEU A 143 -27.05 2.22 11.77
N LYS A 144 -27.98 1.46 11.22
CA LYS A 144 -29.28 1.99 10.80
C LYS A 144 -30.12 2.24 12.07
N ASN A 145 -30.08 3.46 12.56
CA ASN A 145 -30.91 3.89 13.67
C ASN A 145 -32.08 4.73 13.11
N ASP A 146 -33.30 4.26 13.31
CA ASP A 146 -34.53 5.01 12.93
C ASP A 146 -34.86 6.14 13.91
N ARG A 147 -34.08 6.31 14.98
CA ARG A 147 -34.26 7.37 16.00
C ARG A 147 -32.99 8.19 16.14
N PRO A 148 -33.04 9.50 15.89
CA PRO A 148 -31.90 10.37 16.21
C PRO A 148 -31.79 10.50 17.74
N TYR A 149 -30.63 10.16 18.28
CA TYR A 149 -30.17 10.52 19.63
C TYR A 149 -30.69 9.75 20.85
N GLU A 150 -31.04 8.48 20.77
CA GLU A 150 -31.04 7.64 21.98
C GLU A 150 -29.88 6.65 21.89
N GLY A 151 -28.93 6.82 22.82
CA GLY A 151 -27.70 6.07 23.06
C GLY A 151 -27.43 4.89 22.11
N THR A 152 -26.45 5.05 21.25
CA THR A 152 -25.92 3.92 20.49
C THR A 152 -25.52 2.85 21.50
N ASN A 153 -26.18 1.69 21.50
CA ASN A 153 -25.78 0.59 22.35
C ASN A 153 -24.33 0.26 21.99
N GLU A 154 -23.43 0.48 22.93
CA GLU A 154 -21.99 0.24 22.76
C GLU A 154 -21.72 -1.18 22.24
N GLN A 155 -22.55 -2.14 22.67
CA GLN A 155 -22.52 -3.51 22.16
C GLN A 155 -22.83 -3.61 20.66
N GLN A 156 -23.85 -2.91 20.15
CA GLN A 156 -24.17 -2.93 18.72
C GLN A 156 -23.07 -2.30 17.86
N PHE A 157 -22.38 -1.29 18.40
CA PHE A 157 -21.22 -0.70 17.73
C PHE A 157 -20.04 -1.68 17.69
N LEU A 158 -19.76 -2.38 18.79
CA LEU A 158 -18.73 -3.40 18.87
C LEU A 158 -19.02 -4.58 17.93
N ASP A 159 -20.27 -5.06 17.88
CA ASP A 159 -20.69 -6.12 16.98
C ASP A 159 -20.53 -5.69 15.50
N MET A 160 -20.82 -4.44 15.17
CA MET A 160 -20.59 -3.88 13.83
C MET A 160 -19.10 -3.82 13.51
N CYS A 161 -18.25 -3.42 14.45
CA CYS A 161 -16.81 -3.39 14.26
C CYS A 161 -16.25 -4.80 14.04
N GLU A 162 -16.72 -5.78 14.80
CA GLU A 162 -16.32 -7.17 14.64
C GLU A 162 -16.78 -7.76 13.30
N LEU A 163 -17.98 -7.42 12.84
CA LEU A 163 -18.49 -7.79 11.53
C LEU A 163 -17.66 -7.13 10.43
N ALA A 164 -17.29 -5.86 10.58
CA ALA A 164 -16.43 -5.16 9.63
C ALA A 164 -15.05 -5.83 9.49
N GLU A 165 -14.43 -6.20 10.61
CA GLU A 165 -13.09 -6.79 10.65
C GLU A 165 -13.08 -8.24 10.15
N ASN A 166 -14.03 -9.07 10.63
CA ASN A 166 -14.01 -10.50 10.36
C ASN A 166 -14.70 -10.90 9.04
N VAL A 167 -15.67 -10.13 8.59
CA VAL A 167 -16.46 -10.48 7.39
C VAL A 167 -16.18 -9.52 6.25
N VAL A 168 -16.39 -8.22 6.46
CA VAL A 168 -16.34 -7.25 5.35
C VAL A 168 -14.92 -7.11 4.82
N LYS A 169 -13.95 -6.88 5.70
CA LYS A 169 -12.53 -6.78 5.34
C LYS A 169 -12.06 -8.01 4.58
N ARG A 170 -12.31 -9.20 5.11
CA ARG A 170 -11.89 -10.47 4.48
C ARG A 170 -12.54 -10.70 3.12
N ARG A 171 -13.81 -10.31 2.97
CA ARG A 171 -14.52 -10.42 1.70
C ARG A 171 -13.95 -9.48 0.63
N ILE A 172 -13.59 -8.26 1.03
CA ILE A 172 -12.98 -7.27 0.15
C ILE A 172 -11.57 -7.72 -0.25
N GLU A 173 -10.75 -8.20 0.70
CA GLU A 173 -9.39 -8.70 0.45
C GLU A 173 -9.35 -9.98 -0.41
N GLN A 174 -10.46 -10.70 -0.56
CA GLN A 174 -10.57 -11.86 -1.47
C GLN A 174 -10.76 -11.48 -2.94
N LEU A 175 -11.06 -10.21 -3.23
CA LEU A 175 -11.17 -9.73 -4.61
C LEU A 175 -9.77 -9.60 -5.21
N PRO A 176 -9.51 -10.15 -6.39
CA PRO A 176 -8.17 -10.15 -7.00
C PRO A 176 -7.66 -8.75 -7.34
N GLU A 177 -8.57 -7.77 -7.46
CA GLU A 177 -8.25 -6.38 -7.75
C GLU A 177 -7.93 -5.55 -6.49
N VAL A 178 -8.13 -6.11 -5.29
CA VAL A 178 -7.92 -5.40 -4.02
C VAL A 178 -6.62 -5.87 -3.37
N ALA A 179 -5.65 -4.98 -3.30
CA ALA A 179 -4.36 -5.27 -2.67
C ALA A 179 -4.43 -5.27 -1.14
N MET A 180 -5.22 -4.38 -0.56
CA MET A 180 -5.36 -4.23 0.90
C MET A 180 -6.66 -3.51 1.25
N ALA A 181 -7.30 -3.91 2.34
CA ALA A 181 -8.39 -3.18 2.97
C ALA A 181 -7.98 -2.78 4.39
N ASP A 182 -8.08 -1.50 4.72
CA ASP A 182 -7.81 -0.98 6.06
C ASP A 182 -9.10 -0.52 6.73
N ILE A 183 -9.19 -0.71 8.06
CA ILE A 183 -10.34 -0.31 8.87
C ILE A 183 -9.90 0.73 9.87
N THR A 184 -10.59 1.85 9.88
CA THR A 184 -10.38 2.94 10.84
C THR A 184 -11.60 3.12 11.72
N GLY A 185 -11.39 3.58 12.96
CA GLY A 185 -12.50 3.84 13.90
C GLY A 185 -12.93 2.64 14.77
N VAL A 186 -12.21 1.52 14.69
CA VAL A 186 -12.44 0.39 15.62
C VAL A 186 -11.79 0.72 16.97
N PRO A 187 -12.53 0.66 18.10
CA PRO A 187 -11.94 0.85 19.42
C PRO A 187 -10.95 -0.29 19.71
N GLY A 188 -9.75 0.05 20.17
CA GLY A 188 -8.77 -0.93 20.62
C GLY A 188 -9.36 -1.78 21.76
N LYS A 189 -9.28 -3.11 21.67
CA LYS A 189 -9.68 -4.01 22.76
C LYS A 189 -8.71 -3.81 23.93
N LEU A 190 -9.09 -2.97 24.89
CA LEU A 190 -8.42 -2.89 26.18
C LEU A 190 -9.02 -3.96 27.09
N LEU A 191 -8.29 -5.02 27.35
CA LEU A 191 -8.57 -5.91 28.46
C LEU A 191 -8.06 -5.21 29.74
N GLN A 192 -8.97 -4.56 30.48
CA GLN A 192 -8.72 -4.21 31.88
C GLN A 192 -8.88 -5.48 32.71
N ILE A 193 -7.77 -5.96 33.25
CA ILE A 193 -7.73 -7.02 34.29
C ILE A 193 -7.68 -6.34 35.66
#